data_3bb8639833dc4da450a31507a0c88a75
#
_entry.id   3bb8639833dc4da450a31507a0c88a75
#
_cell.length_a   1.000
_cell.length_b   1.000
_cell.length_c   1.000
_cell.angle_alpha   90.00
_cell.angle_beta   90.00
_cell.angle_gamma   90.00
#
_symmetry.space_group_name_H-M   'P 1'
#
loop_
_entity.id
_entity.type
_entity.pdbx_description
1 polymer ?
#
loop_
_entity_poly.entity_id
_entity_poly.type
_entity_poly.pdbx_seq_one_letter_code
_entity_poly.pdbx_strand_id
1 'polypeptide(L)'
;GNYPDLTLVFFSNHNIEHERFKGWVDRLDKLQKSGRLDKIQIFFSCDAFGPEGEYVRTGLDLKLALKNFEHTLYQTNIDQAINSALSATAVPGMPRMVKYINGCSKVKPIYWSMTKTASRDDPFTAYLYPGIFGDKVINWGLQEAVDLFDVNSHGAPDSVKVNHKNFMNGYITEFTHATPDLKRMKMFKTYLTELDRRRNTDFTKLYPQIYQELKDL
;
A
#
# COMPACT_ATOMS: atom_id res chain seq x y z
N GLY A 1 5.59 20.08 27.90
CA GLY A 1 4.24 19.77 28.39
C GLY A 1 4.03 18.26 28.49
N ASN A 2 3.16 17.83 29.38
CA ASN A 2 2.65 16.48 29.47
C ASN A 2 1.26 16.44 28.80
N TYR A 3 1.06 15.50 27.90
CA TYR A 3 -0.21 15.30 27.18
C TYR A 3 -0.55 13.80 27.21
N PRO A 4 -0.93 13.24 28.38
CA PRO A 4 -1.04 11.79 28.59
C PRO A 4 -2.15 11.14 27.74
N ASP A 5 -3.09 11.91 27.23
CA ASP A 5 -4.18 11.42 26.38
C ASP A 5 -3.96 11.70 24.89
N LEU A 6 -2.78 12.21 24.50
CA LEU A 6 -2.50 12.58 23.11
C LEU A 6 -1.91 11.41 22.34
N THR A 7 -2.58 11.01 21.26
CA THR A 7 -2.02 10.12 20.24
C THR A 7 -1.42 10.93 19.11
N LEU A 8 -0.16 10.67 18.77
CA LEU A 8 0.50 11.26 17.59
C LEU A 8 0.49 10.24 16.44
N VAL A 9 0.07 10.70 15.28
CA VAL A 9 0.04 9.89 14.05
C VAL A 9 0.93 10.54 13.00
N PHE A 10 1.84 9.76 12.43
CA PHE A 10 2.73 10.17 11.35
C PHE A 10 2.48 9.33 10.11
N PHE A 11 2.55 9.96 8.94
CA PHE A 11 2.60 9.28 7.65
C PHE A 11 3.98 9.46 7.04
N SER A 12 4.61 8.36 6.64
CA SER A 12 5.97 8.36 6.07
C SER A 12 6.11 7.26 5.02
N ASN A 13 6.88 7.51 3.98
CA ASN A 13 7.30 6.45 3.05
C ASN A 13 8.51 5.65 3.57
N HIS A 14 9.02 5.95 4.76
CA HIS A 14 10.19 5.33 5.38
C HIS A 14 11.48 5.38 4.52
N ASN A 15 11.48 6.13 3.43
CA ASN A 15 12.58 6.21 2.46
C ASN A 15 13.62 7.26 2.86
N ILE A 16 14.16 7.12 4.06
CA ILE A 16 15.17 7.98 4.66
C ILE A 16 16.36 7.11 5.03
N GLU A 17 17.56 7.67 4.94
CA GLU A 17 18.79 7.01 5.39
C GLU A 17 18.60 6.37 6.79
N HIS A 18 19.03 5.10 6.95
CA HIS A 18 18.63 4.25 8.07
C HIS A 18 19.02 4.82 9.45
N GLU A 19 20.25 5.30 9.60
CA GLU A 19 20.71 5.82 10.90
C GLU A 19 19.97 7.10 11.30
N ARG A 20 19.65 7.93 10.31
CA ARG A 20 18.83 9.14 10.53
C ARG A 20 17.41 8.77 10.94
N PHE A 21 16.78 7.82 10.24
CA PHE A 21 15.46 7.32 10.56
C PHE A 21 15.42 6.70 11.95
N LYS A 22 16.36 5.81 12.24
CA LYS A 22 16.53 5.17 13.54
C LYS A 22 16.63 6.21 14.65
N GLY A 23 17.53 7.19 14.53
CA GLY A 23 17.70 8.23 15.52
C GLY A 23 16.44 9.07 15.78
N TRP A 24 15.61 9.26 14.77
CA TRP A 24 14.32 9.93 14.91
C TRP A 24 13.29 9.04 15.64
N VAL A 25 13.15 7.79 15.22
CA VAL A 25 12.19 6.84 15.80
C VAL A 25 12.55 6.51 17.26
N ASP A 26 13.84 6.31 17.57
CA ASP A 26 14.29 6.04 18.94
C ASP A 26 13.98 7.21 19.90
N ARG A 27 14.01 8.46 19.42
CA ARG A 27 13.59 9.62 20.22
C ARG A 27 12.07 9.64 20.45
N LEU A 28 11.28 9.28 19.45
CA LEU A 28 9.83 9.15 19.59
C LEU A 28 9.45 8.04 20.58
N ASP A 29 10.12 6.89 20.50
CA ASP A 29 9.90 5.78 21.42
C ASP A 29 10.23 6.15 22.87
N LYS A 30 11.34 6.87 23.09
CA LYS A 30 11.69 7.41 24.42
C LYS A 30 10.62 8.40 24.92
N LEU A 31 10.08 9.24 24.05
CA LEU A 31 9.03 10.18 24.40
C LEU A 31 7.74 9.46 24.84
N GLN A 32 7.32 8.42 24.09
CA GLN A 32 6.18 7.59 24.48
C GLN A 32 6.44 6.86 25.80
N LYS A 33 7.59 6.22 25.97
CA LYS A 33 7.98 5.51 27.21
C LYS A 33 8.05 6.44 28.44
N SER A 34 8.28 7.73 28.25
CA SER A 34 8.28 8.69 29.36
C SER A 34 6.89 9.05 29.89
N GLY A 35 5.81 8.53 29.28
CA GLY A 35 4.42 8.83 29.66
C GLY A 35 3.95 10.24 29.29
N ARG A 36 4.72 10.99 28.50
CA ARG A 36 4.33 12.36 28.06
C ARG A 36 3.27 12.35 26.99
N LEU A 37 3.13 11.24 26.28
CA LEU A 37 2.12 10.96 25.27
C LEU A 37 1.51 9.60 25.55
N ASP A 38 0.25 9.41 25.21
CA ASP A 38 -0.42 8.11 25.29
C ASP A 38 0.19 7.16 24.25
N LYS A 39 0.18 7.57 23.00
CA LYS A 39 0.51 6.67 21.89
C LYS A 39 1.18 7.39 20.73
N ILE A 40 2.09 6.69 20.06
CA ILE A 40 2.63 7.09 18.77
C ILE A 40 2.35 5.98 17.77
N GLN A 41 1.85 6.37 16.60
CA GLN A 41 1.60 5.47 15.48
C GLN A 41 2.24 6.02 14.21
N ILE A 42 2.94 5.16 13.47
CA ILE A 42 3.55 5.53 12.19
C ILE A 42 2.91 4.71 11.09
N PHE A 43 2.31 5.40 10.11
CA PHE A 43 1.80 4.79 8.88
C PHE A 43 2.90 4.77 7.82
N PHE A 44 3.31 3.57 7.44
CA PHE A 44 4.14 3.37 6.28
C PHE A 44 3.30 3.50 5.01
N SER A 45 3.55 4.56 4.26
CA SER A 45 2.85 4.80 2.99
C SER A 45 3.45 3.94 1.90
N CYS A 46 2.81 2.81 1.59
CA CYS A 46 3.26 1.86 0.57
C CYS A 46 2.07 1.21 -0.13
N ASP A 47 2.01 1.28 -1.45
CA ASP A 47 0.84 0.85 -2.23
C ASP A 47 0.94 -0.60 -2.69
N ALA A 48 2.17 -1.08 -2.90
CA ALA A 48 2.47 -2.44 -3.32
C ALA A 48 3.92 -2.81 -2.93
N PHE A 49 4.24 -4.08 -2.88
CA PHE A 49 5.60 -4.56 -2.65
C PHE A 49 6.22 -5.12 -3.93
N GLY A 50 7.55 -5.10 -3.97
CA GLY A 50 8.34 -5.47 -5.13
C GLY A 50 8.55 -4.32 -6.11
N PRO A 51 8.98 -4.60 -7.34
CA PRO A 51 9.23 -3.57 -8.35
C PRO A 51 8.00 -2.69 -8.63
N GLU A 52 6.80 -3.22 -8.47
CA GLU A 52 5.56 -2.49 -8.64
C GLU A 52 5.41 -1.36 -7.61
N GLY A 53 5.83 -1.60 -6.36
CA GLY A 53 5.82 -0.58 -5.32
C GLY A 53 6.76 0.57 -5.63
N GLU A 54 7.97 0.28 -6.11
CA GLU A 54 8.96 1.27 -6.54
C GLU A 54 8.51 2.02 -7.79
N TYR A 55 7.85 1.34 -8.72
CA TYR A 55 7.28 1.97 -9.91
C TYR A 55 6.15 2.95 -9.54
N VAL A 56 5.23 2.54 -8.67
CA VAL A 56 4.11 3.40 -8.25
C VAL A 56 4.62 4.63 -7.51
N ARG A 57 5.63 4.46 -6.65
CA ARG A 57 6.21 5.55 -5.84
C ARG A 57 7.62 5.89 -6.30
N THR A 58 7.72 6.91 -7.12
CA THR A 58 9.01 7.39 -7.67
C THR A 58 10.03 7.64 -6.56
N GLY A 59 11.20 7.03 -6.71
CA GLY A 59 12.32 7.20 -5.79
C GLY A 59 12.19 6.39 -4.50
N LEU A 60 11.19 5.53 -4.37
CA LEU A 60 11.12 4.57 -3.26
C LEU A 60 12.21 3.50 -3.44
N ASP A 61 13.10 3.41 -2.46
CA ASP A 61 13.92 2.22 -2.22
C ASP A 61 13.18 1.33 -1.23
N LEU A 62 12.48 0.34 -1.75
CA LEU A 62 11.63 -0.54 -0.93
C LEU A 62 12.46 -1.30 0.11
N LYS A 63 13.68 -1.72 -0.22
CA LYS A 63 14.56 -2.44 0.71
C LYS A 63 14.94 -1.56 1.89
N LEU A 64 15.31 -0.31 1.65
CA LEU A 64 15.61 0.67 2.69
C LEU A 64 14.37 0.98 3.53
N ALA A 65 13.24 1.21 2.86
CA ALA A 65 11.97 1.52 3.54
C ALA A 65 11.51 0.37 4.46
N LEU A 66 11.64 -0.89 4.01
CA LEU A 66 11.31 -2.06 4.82
C LEU A 66 12.29 -2.24 5.99
N LYS A 67 13.59 -2.00 5.81
CA LYS A 67 14.56 -2.00 6.91
C LYS A 67 14.16 -0.99 7.99
N ASN A 68 13.70 0.19 7.60
CA ASN A 68 13.23 1.22 8.52
C ASN A 68 11.91 0.83 9.20
N PHE A 69 10.99 0.25 8.45
CA PHE A 69 9.73 -0.28 8.99
C PHE A 69 9.98 -1.37 10.04
N GLU A 70 10.85 -2.33 9.72
CA GLU A 70 11.22 -3.42 10.64
C GLU A 70 11.92 -2.91 11.90
N HIS A 71 12.78 -1.89 11.80
CA HIS A 71 13.38 -1.27 12.98
C HIS A 71 12.30 -0.73 13.93
N THR A 72 11.32 0.02 13.41
CA THR A 72 10.22 0.52 14.24
C THR A 72 9.37 -0.62 14.80
N LEU A 73 9.06 -1.62 13.98
CA LEU A 73 8.21 -2.74 14.37
C LEU A 73 8.83 -3.59 15.49
N TYR A 74 10.13 -3.91 15.40
CA TYR A 74 10.77 -4.88 16.29
C TYR A 74 11.60 -4.27 17.42
N GLN A 75 12.03 -3.01 17.28
CA GLN A 75 12.93 -2.39 18.22
C GLN A 75 12.29 -1.29 19.08
N THR A 76 11.02 -0.95 18.84
CA THR A 76 10.33 0.12 19.57
C THR A 76 8.93 -0.29 20.01
N ASN A 77 8.31 0.52 20.88
CA ASN A 77 6.92 0.37 21.29
C ASN A 77 5.95 1.13 20.39
N ILE A 78 6.46 1.86 19.38
CA ILE A 78 5.64 2.63 18.45
C ILE A 78 4.80 1.68 17.59
N ASP A 79 3.51 1.95 17.48
CA ASP A 79 2.62 1.17 16.63
C ASP A 79 2.88 1.43 15.15
N GLN A 80 2.93 0.35 14.40
CA GLN A 80 3.07 0.40 12.94
C GLN A 80 1.75 0.11 12.23
N ALA A 81 1.53 0.89 11.19
CA ALA A 81 0.47 0.65 10.23
C ALA A 81 0.99 0.77 8.80
N ILE A 82 0.31 0.15 7.85
CA ILE A 82 0.55 0.36 6.42
C ILE A 82 -0.65 1.12 5.85
N ASN A 83 -0.36 2.18 5.10
CA ASN A 83 -1.38 2.91 4.35
C ASN A 83 -1.10 2.76 2.86
N SER A 84 -2.03 2.13 2.16
CA SER A 84 -1.93 1.80 0.73
C SER A 84 -2.99 2.54 -0.07
N ALA A 85 -2.60 2.96 -1.26
CA ALA A 85 -3.50 3.54 -2.24
C ALA A 85 -3.77 2.51 -3.35
N LEU A 86 -5.03 2.12 -3.53
CA LEU A 86 -5.42 1.15 -4.53
C LEU A 86 -5.47 1.79 -5.92
N SER A 87 -4.53 1.41 -6.77
CA SER A 87 -4.48 1.77 -8.19
C SER A 87 -4.28 0.52 -9.06
N ALA A 88 -4.56 0.62 -10.35
CA ALA A 88 -4.35 -0.50 -11.27
C ALA A 88 -2.91 -1.03 -11.26
N THR A 89 -1.92 -0.14 -11.10
CA THR A 89 -0.50 -0.50 -11.01
C THR A 89 -0.08 -1.06 -9.65
N ALA A 90 -0.84 -0.82 -8.58
CA ALA A 90 -0.56 -1.38 -7.25
C ALA A 90 -1.03 -2.83 -7.11
N VAL A 91 -2.15 -3.19 -7.77
CA VAL A 91 -2.79 -4.52 -7.64
C VAL A 91 -1.80 -5.68 -7.81
N PRO A 92 -0.93 -5.73 -8.84
CA PRO A 92 -0.04 -6.87 -9.03
C PRO A 92 0.98 -7.11 -7.91
N GLY A 93 1.32 -6.07 -7.15
CA GLY A 93 2.24 -6.17 -6.01
C GLY A 93 1.58 -6.45 -4.66
N MET A 94 0.23 -6.42 -4.58
CA MET A 94 -0.50 -6.63 -3.34
C MET A 94 -0.29 -8.01 -2.70
N PRO A 95 -0.25 -9.14 -3.44
CA PRO A 95 -0.02 -10.44 -2.83
C PRO A 95 1.29 -10.51 -2.03
N ARG A 96 2.36 -9.91 -2.55
CA ARG A 96 3.65 -9.85 -1.84
C ARG A 96 3.55 -9.04 -0.55
N MET A 97 2.80 -7.94 -0.56
CA MET A 97 2.57 -7.12 0.63
C MET A 97 1.78 -7.89 1.69
N VAL A 98 0.71 -8.60 1.31
CA VAL A 98 -0.07 -9.42 2.25
C VAL A 98 0.76 -10.54 2.86
N LYS A 99 1.58 -11.24 2.07
CA LYS A 99 2.52 -12.26 2.58
C LYS A 99 3.47 -11.68 3.63
N TYR A 100 4.01 -10.49 3.38
CA TYR A 100 4.89 -9.81 4.32
C TYR A 100 4.16 -9.40 5.61
N ILE A 101 2.99 -8.80 5.51
CA ILE A 101 2.15 -8.40 6.64
C ILE A 101 1.83 -9.63 7.50
N ASN A 102 1.40 -10.73 6.90
CA ASN A 102 1.11 -11.98 7.60
C ASN A 102 2.34 -12.51 8.33
N GLY A 103 3.53 -12.41 7.73
CA GLY A 103 4.79 -12.80 8.37
C GLY A 103 5.13 -11.96 9.60
N CYS A 104 5.07 -10.64 9.47
CA CYS A 104 5.40 -9.69 10.53
C CYS A 104 4.38 -9.71 11.68
N SER A 105 3.11 -9.91 11.37
CA SER A 105 2.01 -9.85 12.35
C SER A 105 2.02 -11.00 13.34
N LYS A 106 2.82 -12.04 13.12
CA LYS A 106 3.08 -13.10 14.11
C LYS A 106 3.85 -12.59 15.33
N VAL A 107 4.57 -11.48 15.19
CA VAL A 107 5.41 -10.89 16.25
C VAL A 107 4.74 -9.68 16.88
N LYS A 108 4.21 -8.77 16.05
CA LYS A 108 3.56 -7.54 16.51
C LYS A 108 2.41 -7.16 15.55
N PRO A 109 1.27 -6.68 16.07
CA PRO A 109 0.15 -6.24 15.25
C PRO A 109 0.56 -5.18 14.23
N ILE A 110 0.12 -5.35 12.98
CA ILE A 110 0.23 -4.33 11.93
C ILE A 110 -1.19 -4.00 11.47
N TYR A 111 -1.54 -2.72 11.56
CA TYR A 111 -2.77 -2.21 10.96
C TYR A 111 -2.54 -1.95 9.49
N TRP A 112 -3.49 -2.31 8.64
CA TRP A 112 -3.43 -1.99 7.23
C TRP A 112 -4.66 -1.20 6.83
N SER A 113 -4.44 0.01 6.33
CA SER A 113 -5.46 0.87 5.74
C SER A 113 -5.25 0.94 4.24
N MET A 114 -6.33 0.77 3.49
CA MET A 114 -6.31 0.90 2.04
C MET A 114 -7.35 1.94 1.62
N THR A 115 -6.92 2.91 0.83
CA THR A 115 -7.77 3.97 0.29
C THR A 115 -7.84 3.89 -1.22
N LYS A 116 -8.97 4.25 -1.80
CA LYS A 116 -9.07 4.45 -3.26
C LYS A 116 -8.24 5.67 -3.65
N THR A 117 -7.31 5.52 -4.58
CA THR A 117 -6.55 6.64 -5.17
C THR A 117 -7.39 7.46 -6.12
N ALA A 118 -8.37 6.82 -6.75
CA ALA A 118 -9.22 7.44 -7.74
C ALA A 118 -10.66 6.94 -7.58
N SER A 119 -11.60 7.83 -7.68
CA SER A 119 -13.00 7.52 -7.89
C SER A 119 -13.26 7.42 -9.39
N ARG A 120 -14.19 6.54 -9.79
CA ARG A 120 -14.68 6.47 -11.18
C ARG A 120 -15.15 7.84 -11.69
N ASP A 121 -15.62 8.68 -10.78
CA ASP A 121 -16.23 9.97 -11.11
C ASP A 121 -15.25 11.15 -11.02
N ASP A 122 -14.00 10.93 -10.57
CA ASP A 122 -13.00 11.98 -10.53
C ASP A 122 -12.43 12.26 -11.94
N PRO A 123 -12.65 13.44 -12.50
CA PRO A 123 -12.22 13.75 -13.87
C PRO A 123 -10.69 13.77 -14.05
N PHE A 124 -9.93 13.91 -12.97
CA PHE A 124 -8.47 14.07 -13.03
C PHE A 124 -7.70 12.77 -12.77
N THR A 125 -8.25 11.86 -11.97
CA THR A 125 -7.54 10.64 -11.53
C THR A 125 -8.27 9.36 -11.90
N ALA A 126 -9.47 9.44 -12.49
CA ALA A 126 -10.28 8.28 -12.80
C ALA A 126 -9.61 7.24 -13.72
N TYR A 127 -8.60 7.63 -14.49
CA TYR A 127 -7.79 6.69 -15.28
C TYR A 127 -6.87 5.80 -14.44
N LEU A 128 -6.61 6.15 -13.17
CA LEU A 128 -5.86 5.31 -12.22
C LEU A 128 -6.74 4.28 -11.51
N TYR A 129 -8.05 4.43 -11.61
CA TYR A 129 -9.02 3.55 -10.96
C TYR A 129 -8.95 2.13 -11.57
N PRO A 130 -8.73 1.08 -10.76
CA PRO A 130 -8.56 -0.28 -11.28
C PRO A 130 -9.76 -0.77 -12.10
N GLY A 131 -10.97 -0.43 -11.73
CA GLY A 131 -12.20 -0.85 -12.40
C GLY A 131 -12.37 -0.38 -13.84
N ILE A 132 -11.45 0.47 -14.37
CA ILE A 132 -11.44 0.78 -15.83
C ILE A 132 -11.15 -0.46 -16.68
N PHE A 133 -10.58 -1.51 -16.10
CA PHE A 133 -10.29 -2.79 -16.75
C PHE A 133 -11.37 -3.84 -16.52
N GLY A 134 -12.46 -3.49 -15.81
CA GLY A 134 -13.51 -4.44 -15.46
C GLY A 134 -13.00 -5.51 -14.49
N ASP A 135 -13.53 -6.72 -14.64
CA ASP A 135 -13.20 -7.89 -13.80
C ASP A 135 -11.76 -8.41 -13.97
N LYS A 136 -11.09 -8.08 -15.07
CA LYS A 136 -9.73 -8.54 -15.36
C LYS A 136 -8.72 -8.18 -14.27
N VAL A 137 -8.90 -7.02 -13.65
CA VAL A 137 -8.02 -6.54 -12.57
C VAL A 137 -8.02 -7.46 -11.36
N ILE A 138 -9.10 -8.22 -11.14
CA ILE A 138 -9.22 -9.16 -10.02
C ILE A 138 -8.11 -10.22 -10.09
N ASN A 139 -7.87 -10.74 -11.30
CA ASN A 139 -6.88 -11.79 -11.55
C ASN A 139 -5.43 -11.28 -11.60
N TRP A 140 -5.19 -9.97 -11.55
CA TRP A 140 -3.83 -9.40 -11.54
C TRP A 140 -3.13 -9.49 -10.18
N GLY A 141 -3.86 -9.90 -9.15
CA GLY A 141 -3.32 -10.08 -7.80
C GLY A 141 -4.33 -9.76 -6.70
N LEU A 142 -5.47 -9.16 -7.00
CA LEU A 142 -6.44 -8.78 -5.96
C LEU A 142 -7.06 -10.03 -5.30
N GLN A 143 -7.48 -11.02 -6.10
CA GLN A 143 -8.02 -12.28 -5.58
C GLN A 143 -6.96 -13.03 -4.77
N GLU A 144 -5.73 -13.17 -5.31
CA GLU A 144 -4.64 -13.81 -4.59
C GLU A 144 -4.35 -13.10 -3.25
N ALA A 145 -4.36 -11.77 -3.24
CA ALA A 145 -4.15 -11.00 -2.01
C ALA A 145 -5.23 -11.29 -0.96
N VAL A 146 -6.50 -11.41 -1.38
CA VAL A 146 -7.62 -11.77 -0.47
C VAL A 146 -7.44 -13.17 0.07
N ASP A 147 -7.09 -14.13 -0.79
CA ASP A 147 -6.94 -15.55 -0.41
C ASP A 147 -5.76 -15.76 0.56
N LEU A 148 -4.70 -14.97 0.38
CA LEU A 148 -3.53 -14.97 1.25
C LEU A 148 -3.75 -14.24 2.58
N PHE A 149 -4.81 -13.44 2.70
CA PHE A 149 -5.07 -12.67 3.89
C PHE A 149 -5.56 -13.57 5.02
N ASP A 150 -4.63 -14.09 5.80
CA ASP A 150 -4.93 -14.91 6.96
C ASP A 150 -5.41 -14.05 8.11
N VAL A 151 -6.72 -14.11 8.36
CA VAL A 151 -7.39 -13.37 9.43
C VAL A 151 -6.78 -13.70 10.81
N ASN A 152 -6.22 -14.89 11.00
CA ASN A 152 -5.67 -15.35 12.28
C ASN A 152 -4.20 -14.98 12.51
N SER A 153 -3.43 -14.72 11.45
CA SER A 153 -1.99 -14.39 11.55
C SER A 153 -1.70 -12.89 11.68
N HIS A 154 -2.70 -12.07 11.55
CA HIS A 154 -2.56 -10.63 11.35
C HIS A 154 -2.35 -9.80 12.64
N GLY A 155 -2.36 -10.39 13.82
CA GLY A 155 -2.10 -9.67 15.09
C GLY A 155 -3.07 -8.53 15.47
N ALA A 156 -3.82 -7.96 14.52
CA ALA A 156 -4.83 -6.95 14.79
C ALA A 156 -6.08 -7.57 15.48
N PRO A 157 -6.89 -6.79 16.20
CA PRO A 157 -8.17 -7.26 16.71
C PRO A 157 -9.05 -7.88 15.63
N ASP A 158 -9.79 -8.92 15.94
CA ASP A 158 -10.59 -9.67 14.95
C ASP A 158 -11.55 -8.80 14.15
N SER A 159 -12.14 -7.77 14.78
CA SER A 159 -12.99 -6.79 14.10
C SER A 159 -12.26 -6.04 12.97
N VAL A 160 -10.99 -5.70 13.18
CA VAL A 160 -10.18 -4.99 12.19
C VAL A 160 -9.79 -5.91 11.03
N LYS A 161 -9.44 -7.16 11.34
CA LYS A 161 -9.08 -8.18 10.35
C LYS A 161 -10.25 -8.50 9.42
N VAL A 162 -11.43 -8.75 10.00
CA VAL A 162 -12.66 -9.01 9.24
C VAL A 162 -13.01 -7.81 8.36
N ASN A 163 -12.85 -6.58 8.86
CA ASN A 163 -13.11 -5.38 8.08
C ASN A 163 -12.17 -5.25 6.88
N HIS A 164 -10.87 -5.54 7.03
CA HIS A 164 -9.93 -5.49 5.92
C HIS A 164 -10.27 -6.49 4.83
N LYS A 165 -10.58 -7.74 5.20
CA LYS A 165 -11.00 -8.77 4.24
C LYS A 165 -12.31 -8.40 3.55
N ASN A 166 -13.30 -7.91 4.31
CA ASN A 166 -14.57 -7.45 3.76
C ASN A 166 -14.41 -6.26 2.81
N PHE A 167 -13.51 -5.34 3.16
CA PHE A 167 -13.21 -4.18 2.32
C PHE A 167 -12.58 -4.61 0.97
N MET A 168 -11.63 -5.55 0.99
CA MET A 168 -11.05 -6.10 -0.25
C MET A 168 -12.07 -6.88 -1.07
N ASN A 169 -12.92 -7.69 -0.43
CA ASN A 169 -14.02 -8.38 -1.10
C ASN A 169 -15.02 -7.39 -1.71
N GLY A 170 -15.24 -6.24 -1.08
CA GLY A 170 -16.04 -5.15 -1.63
C GLY A 170 -15.47 -4.65 -2.98
N TYR A 171 -14.15 -4.53 -3.10
CA TYR A 171 -13.53 -4.19 -4.39
C TYR A 171 -13.68 -5.28 -5.44
N ILE A 172 -13.53 -6.56 -5.04
CA ILE A 172 -13.76 -7.68 -5.96
C ILE A 172 -15.19 -7.61 -6.49
N THR A 173 -16.19 -7.44 -5.62
CA THR A 173 -17.59 -7.29 -6.02
C THR A 173 -17.79 -6.09 -6.94
N GLU A 174 -17.20 -4.94 -6.61
CA GLU A 174 -17.28 -3.73 -7.43
C GLU A 174 -16.69 -3.95 -8.84
N PHE A 175 -15.53 -4.59 -8.93
CA PHE A 175 -14.84 -4.80 -10.21
C PHE A 175 -15.47 -5.91 -11.04
N THR A 176 -16.09 -6.93 -10.42
CA THR A 176 -16.85 -7.97 -11.12
C THR A 176 -18.00 -7.37 -11.96
N HIS A 177 -18.58 -6.27 -11.48
CA HIS A 177 -19.68 -5.59 -12.15
C HIS A 177 -19.23 -4.36 -12.97
N ALA A 178 -17.94 -4.03 -12.96
CA ALA A 178 -17.42 -2.90 -13.70
C ALA A 178 -17.29 -3.23 -15.19
N THR A 179 -17.74 -2.31 -16.04
CA THR A 179 -17.54 -2.40 -17.49
C THR A 179 -16.21 -1.74 -17.86
N PRO A 180 -15.37 -2.36 -18.70
CA PRO A 180 -14.13 -1.74 -19.19
C PRO A 180 -14.40 -0.38 -19.84
N ASP A 181 -13.57 0.62 -19.51
CA ASP A 181 -13.67 1.98 -20.03
C ASP A 181 -12.49 2.28 -20.96
N LEU A 182 -12.71 2.04 -22.27
CA LEU A 182 -11.67 2.19 -23.29
C LEU A 182 -11.09 3.60 -23.35
N LYS A 183 -11.88 4.64 -23.09
CA LYS A 183 -11.40 6.03 -23.08
C LYS A 183 -10.39 6.23 -21.96
N ARG A 184 -10.71 5.78 -20.75
CA ARG A 184 -9.81 5.89 -19.58
C ARG A 184 -8.60 4.96 -19.70
N MET A 185 -8.77 3.78 -20.29
CA MET A 185 -7.65 2.89 -20.60
C MET A 185 -6.64 3.55 -21.56
N LYS A 186 -7.09 4.28 -22.59
CA LYS A 186 -6.22 5.09 -23.45
C LYS A 186 -5.48 6.19 -22.68
N MET A 187 -6.17 6.89 -21.79
CA MET A 187 -5.56 7.89 -20.91
C MET A 187 -4.50 7.24 -19.99
N PHE A 188 -4.81 6.07 -19.44
CA PHE A 188 -3.89 5.33 -18.59
C PHE A 188 -2.64 4.85 -19.37
N LYS A 189 -2.82 4.35 -20.61
CA LYS A 189 -1.69 4.02 -21.50
C LYS A 189 -0.79 5.23 -21.73
N THR A 190 -1.38 6.38 -22.06
CA THR A 190 -0.63 7.64 -22.25
C THR A 190 0.12 8.04 -20.98
N TYR A 191 -0.53 7.94 -19.82
CA TYR A 191 0.08 8.22 -18.53
C TYR A 191 1.29 7.31 -18.26
N LEU A 192 1.17 5.99 -18.43
CA LEU A 192 2.26 5.04 -18.21
C LEU A 192 3.41 5.28 -19.17
N THR A 193 3.12 5.53 -20.46
CA THR A 193 4.14 5.83 -21.48
C THR A 193 4.93 7.10 -21.14
N GLU A 194 4.24 8.15 -20.69
CA GLU A 194 4.90 9.40 -20.29
C GLU A 194 5.68 9.24 -18.99
N LEU A 195 5.18 8.41 -18.07
CA LEU A 195 5.87 8.09 -16.83
C LEU A 195 7.19 7.38 -17.10
N ASP A 196 7.17 6.37 -17.98
CA ASP A 196 8.36 5.62 -18.42
C ASP A 196 9.37 6.52 -19.11
N ARG A 197 8.91 7.38 -20.01
CA ARG A 197 9.79 8.36 -20.69
C ARG A 197 10.51 9.25 -19.69
N ARG A 198 9.84 9.70 -18.63
CA ARG A 198 10.44 10.57 -17.59
C ARG A 198 11.38 9.82 -16.65
N ARG A 199 11.14 8.55 -16.42
CA ARG A 199 11.84 7.76 -15.40
C ARG A 199 12.84 6.77 -16.00
N ASN A 200 12.88 6.64 -17.31
CA ASN A 200 13.65 5.60 -18.01
C ASN A 200 13.29 4.19 -17.51
N THR A 201 12.00 3.95 -17.35
CA THR A 201 11.40 2.66 -16.96
C THR A 201 10.67 2.03 -18.14
N ASP A 202 10.12 0.83 -17.96
CA ASP A 202 9.37 0.10 -18.98
C ASP A 202 8.21 -0.68 -18.35
N PHE A 203 7.03 -0.07 -18.35
CA PHE A 203 5.84 -0.68 -17.78
C PHE A 203 5.44 -1.98 -18.49
N THR A 204 5.80 -2.14 -19.77
CA THR A 204 5.41 -3.32 -20.55
C THR A 204 6.05 -4.59 -20.03
N LYS A 205 7.28 -4.48 -19.49
CA LYS A 205 7.98 -5.58 -18.83
C LYS A 205 7.51 -5.81 -17.41
N LEU A 206 7.22 -4.71 -16.69
CA LEU A 206 6.81 -4.78 -15.30
C LEU A 206 5.38 -5.28 -15.14
N TYR A 207 4.49 -4.87 -16.05
CA TYR A 207 3.05 -5.15 -16.02
C TYR A 207 2.57 -5.81 -17.31
N PRO A 208 3.04 -7.03 -17.64
CA PRO A 208 2.67 -7.70 -18.90
C PRO A 208 1.15 -7.88 -19.03
N GLN A 209 0.43 -8.13 -17.93
CA GLN A 209 -1.03 -8.25 -17.92
C GLN A 209 -1.73 -6.93 -18.25
N ILE A 210 -1.23 -5.80 -17.75
CA ILE A 210 -1.76 -4.46 -18.09
C ILE A 210 -1.44 -4.14 -19.56
N TYR A 211 -0.23 -4.45 -20.00
CA TYR A 211 0.18 -4.22 -21.38
C TYR A 211 -0.71 -4.97 -22.38
N GLN A 212 -1.08 -6.23 -22.09
CA GLN A 212 -1.98 -6.99 -22.96
C GLN A 212 -3.34 -6.29 -23.18
N GLU A 213 -3.86 -5.63 -22.16
CA GLU A 213 -5.11 -4.88 -22.25
C GLU A 213 -4.96 -3.54 -22.98
N LEU A 214 -3.77 -3.00 -23.02
CA LEU A 214 -3.52 -1.66 -23.58
C LEU A 214 -2.89 -1.67 -24.97
N LYS A 215 -2.25 -2.77 -25.42
CA LYS A 215 -1.41 -2.79 -26.62
C LYS A 215 -2.14 -2.34 -27.90
N ASP A 216 -3.41 -2.70 -28.04
CA ASP A 216 -4.22 -2.44 -29.26
C ASP A 216 -5.06 -1.15 -29.15
N LEU A 217 -4.90 -0.37 -28.07
CA LEU A 217 -5.55 0.92 -27.86
C LEU A 217 -4.67 2.06 -28.36
#